data_54c2d59e7e25d700bb0561cf23c31120
#
_entry.id   54c2d59e7e25d700bb0561cf23c31120
#
_cell.length_a   1.000
_cell.length_b   1.000
_cell.length_c   1.000
_cell.angle_alpha   90.00
_cell.angle_beta   90.00
_cell.angle_gamma   90.00
#
_symmetry.space_group_name_H-M   'P 1'
#
loop_
_entity.id
_entity.type
_entity.pdbx_description
1 polymer ?
#
loop_
_entity_poly.entity_id
_entity_poly.type
_entity_poly.pdbx_seq_one_letter_code
_entity_poly.pdbx_strand_id
1 'polypeptide(L)'
;MKKIFIIIISLLISNSAFAAPLKTSLDKLLKSFKGGELVKIPSFNPAPWPNMAVSILDGSYKKSPINIDALIAYPKKGEGPFPLVVFSHASGGPGQFSSKWFKFNKLMAMQLRKKGFAIMFLDNFSARGAIHTYEDQSQVPNYAGYVDAFMALEYLSKDPKINIKKVGITGWSRGGMNSLYITEKRLRDVLISKDLYYAASQPRNVSCWGGLFFENPQPIKETKTWMVNGEIDDVTLAAPCIEYGKKLKANGADIEVTTKKGWGHGFTADYEPEFEADAQVFNDCPGFFMRDDGTPNPESNYSWDDPCIKKGNTLGGKKGSVFSKPFKKFFIENLL
;
A
#
# COMPACT_ATOMS: atom_id res chain seq x y z
N MET A 1 67.73 -27.48 -20.39
CA MET A 1 67.08 -26.80 -19.24
C MET A 1 65.67 -26.53 -19.60
N LYS A 2 64.70 -27.34 -19.11
CA LYS A 2 63.26 -27.18 -19.35
C LYS A 2 62.70 -26.36 -18.22
N LYS A 3 62.14 -25.16 -18.54
CA LYS A 3 61.45 -24.32 -17.58
C LYS A 3 60.00 -24.84 -17.44
N ILE A 4 59.66 -25.30 -16.24
CA ILE A 4 58.31 -25.68 -15.87
C ILE A 4 57.55 -24.40 -15.44
N PHE A 5 56.51 -24.02 -16.19
CA PHE A 5 55.61 -22.99 -15.79
C PHE A 5 54.51 -23.61 -14.90
N ILE A 6 54.49 -23.24 -13.63
CA ILE A 6 53.41 -23.58 -12.69
C ILE A 6 52.33 -22.51 -12.85
N ILE A 7 51.21 -22.89 -13.42
CA ILE A 7 49.98 -22.04 -13.45
C ILE A 7 49.27 -22.26 -12.12
N ILE A 8 49.28 -21.24 -11.27
CA ILE A 8 48.47 -21.20 -10.05
C ILE A 8 47.10 -20.72 -10.45
N ILE A 9 46.14 -21.66 -10.52
CA ILE A 9 44.69 -21.32 -10.64
C ILE A 9 44.21 -20.93 -9.26
N SER A 10 44.05 -19.63 -9.00
CA SER A 10 43.38 -19.12 -7.83
C SER A 10 41.87 -19.32 -8.02
N LEU A 11 41.34 -20.33 -7.34
CA LEU A 11 39.88 -20.47 -7.14
C LEU A 11 39.38 -19.28 -6.31
N LEU A 12 38.76 -18.31 -6.96
CA LEU A 12 37.91 -17.34 -6.31
C LEU A 12 36.64 -18.07 -5.82
N ILE A 13 36.68 -18.54 -4.58
CA ILE A 13 35.48 -18.95 -3.86
C ILE A 13 34.70 -17.65 -3.60
N SER A 14 33.68 -17.37 -4.42
CA SER A 14 32.70 -16.34 -4.11
C SER A 14 31.92 -16.81 -2.86
N ASN A 15 32.32 -16.30 -1.72
CA ASN A 15 31.47 -16.35 -0.53
C ASN A 15 30.22 -15.51 -0.81
N SER A 16 29.19 -16.13 -1.39
CA SER A 16 27.84 -15.63 -1.27
C SER A 16 27.45 -15.74 0.20
N ALA A 17 27.78 -14.70 0.96
CA ALA A 17 27.20 -14.51 2.28
C ALA A 17 25.68 -14.51 2.07
N PHE A 18 25.01 -15.60 2.43
CA PHE A 18 23.58 -15.61 2.62
C PHE A 18 23.29 -14.53 3.68
N ALA A 19 22.91 -13.34 3.22
CA ALA A 19 22.41 -12.32 4.13
C ALA A 19 21.29 -12.95 4.94
N ALA A 20 21.44 -12.98 6.26
CA ALA A 20 20.38 -13.43 7.15
C ALA A 20 19.11 -12.65 6.75
N PRO A 21 17.94 -13.32 6.65
CA PRO A 21 16.72 -12.65 6.25
C PRO A 21 16.52 -11.44 7.19
N LEU A 22 16.37 -10.25 6.61
CA LEU A 22 16.06 -9.04 7.36
C LEU A 22 14.86 -9.37 8.26
N LYS A 23 15.03 -9.24 9.59
CA LYS A 23 13.92 -9.40 10.52
C LYS A 23 12.84 -8.42 10.10
N THR A 24 11.68 -8.94 9.67
CA THR A 24 10.62 -8.10 9.18
C THR A 24 10.18 -7.15 10.30
N SER A 25 9.85 -5.92 9.94
CA SER A 25 9.35 -4.93 10.91
C SER A 25 8.05 -5.38 11.60
N LEU A 26 7.39 -6.40 11.05
CA LEU A 26 6.19 -7.03 11.60
C LEU A 26 6.45 -7.87 12.86
N ASP A 27 7.67 -8.40 13.07
CA ASP A 27 8.04 -9.10 14.32
C ASP A 27 7.82 -8.24 15.55
N LYS A 28 8.18 -6.96 15.46
CA LYS A 28 7.97 -6.01 16.54
C LYS A 28 6.47 -5.72 16.76
N LEU A 29 5.72 -5.62 15.67
CA LEU A 29 4.28 -5.40 15.70
C LEU A 29 3.54 -6.61 16.27
N LEU A 30 3.98 -7.84 15.96
CA LEU A 30 3.40 -9.10 16.42
C LEU A 30 3.29 -9.16 17.94
N LYS A 31 4.27 -8.60 18.67
CA LYS A 31 4.24 -8.52 20.14
C LYS A 31 3.01 -7.77 20.68
N SER A 32 2.41 -6.89 19.88
CA SER A 32 1.19 -6.14 20.23
C SER A 32 -0.10 -6.94 19.99
N PHE A 33 -0.02 -8.06 19.24
CA PHE A 33 -1.18 -8.86 18.82
C PHE A 33 -1.06 -10.31 19.28
N LYS A 34 -1.20 -10.53 20.61
CA LYS A 34 -1.13 -11.90 21.19
C LYS A 34 -2.06 -12.86 20.44
N GLY A 35 -1.50 -14.02 20.01
CA GLY A 35 -2.18 -15.01 19.18
C GLY A 35 -2.29 -14.61 17.72
N GLY A 36 -1.55 -13.60 17.27
CA GLY A 36 -1.29 -13.33 15.86
C GLY A 36 -0.15 -14.21 15.33
N GLU A 37 -0.04 -14.29 14.04
CA GLU A 37 0.99 -15.05 13.33
C GLU A 37 1.52 -14.29 12.12
N LEU A 38 2.77 -14.57 11.76
CA LEU A 38 3.36 -14.11 10.51
C LEU A 38 3.11 -15.17 9.43
N VAL A 39 2.64 -14.72 8.29
CA VAL A 39 2.35 -15.56 7.14
C VAL A 39 3.06 -15.06 5.90
N LYS A 40 3.36 -15.97 4.96
CA LYS A 40 3.87 -15.66 3.62
C LYS A 40 2.71 -15.67 2.64
N ILE A 41 2.58 -14.60 1.88
CA ILE A 41 1.56 -14.46 0.85
C ILE A 41 2.27 -14.51 -0.52
N PRO A 42 1.96 -15.50 -1.38
CA PRO A 42 2.44 -15.50 -2.76
C PRO A 42 1.99 -14.23 -3.48
N SER A 43 2.91 -13.54 -4.12
CA SER A 43 2.67 -12.29 -4.84
C SER A 43 3.59 -12.19 -6.06
N PHE A 44 3.64 -11.03 -6.69
CA PHE A 44 4.45 -10.78 -7.89
C PHE A 44 5.03 -9.37 -7.89
N ASN A 45 6.10 -9.18 -8.64
CA ASN A 45 6.64 -7.86 -8.95
C ASN A 45 6.11 -7.42 -10.33
N PRO A 46 5.31 -6.35 -10.41
CA PRO A 46 5.02 -5.70 -11.67
C PRO A 46 6.29 -5.05 -12.23
N ALA A 47 6.30 -4.72 -13.52
CA ALA A 47 7.38 -3.94 -14.09
C ALA A 47 7.54 -2.59 -13.36
N PRO A 48 8.74 -1.99 -13.38
CA PRO A 48 8.93 -0.63 -12.88
C PRO A 48 8.19 0.40 -13.74
N TRP A 49 8.10 1.64 -13.24
CA TRP A 49 7.63 2.77 -14.03
C TRP A 49 8.43 2.90 -15.35
N PRO A 50 7.80 3.18 -16.50
CA PRO A 50 6.37 3.50 -16.69
C PRO A 50 5.46 2.31 -17.01
N ASN A 51 5.97 1.07 -17.06
CA ASN A 51 5.26 -0.10 -17.57
C ASN A 51 4.50 -0.91 -16.50
N MET A 52 4.27 -0.32 -15.32
CA MET A 52 3.66 -1.03 -14.19
C MET A 52 2.30 -1.64 -14.53
N ALA A 53 1.37 -0.84 -15.06
CA ALA A 53 0.02 -1.30 -15.40
C ALA A 53 0.03 -2.23 -16.62
N VAL A 54 0.83 -1.92 -17.64
CA VAL A 54 0.98 -2.76 -18.84
C VAL A 54 1.38 -4.18 -18.44
N SER A 55 2.40 -4.32 -17.57
CA SER A 55 2.89 -5.63 -17.14
C SER A 55 1.83 -6.49 -16.42
N ILE A 56 0.86 -5.85 -15.78
CA ILE A 56 -0.27 -6.56 -15.17
C ILE A 56 -1.26 -6.95 -16.27
N LEU A 57 -1.67 -6.01 -17.12
CA LEU A 57 -2.71 -6.23 -18.11
C LEU A 57 -2.30 -7.26 -19.16
N ASP A 58 -1.02 -7.33 -19.56
CA ASP A 58 -0.49 -8.34 -20.48
C ASP A 58 -0.08 -9.66 -19.81
N GLY A 59 -0.13 -9.72 -18.47
CA GLY A 59 0.20 -10.91 -17.70
C GLY A 59 1.69 -11.16 -17.50
N SER A 60 2.58 -10.29 -17.97
CA SER A 60 4.04 -10.47 -17.85
C SER A 60 4.54 -10.39 -16.40
N TYR A 61 3.81 -9.74 -15.48
CA TYR A 61 4.10 -9.74 -14.04
C TYR A 61 4.28 -11.15 -13.45
N LYS A 62 3.62 -12.18 -14.02
CA LYS A 62 3.71 -13.58 -13.57
C LYS A 62 5.12 -14.17 -13.67
N LYS A 63 6.00 -13.54 -14.47
CA LYS A 63 7.42 -13.94 -14.60
C LYS A 63 8.27 -13.55 -13.40
N SER A 64 7.75 -12.73 -12.48
CA SER A 64 8.48 -12.22 -11.31
C SER A 64 7.76 -12.55 -10.00
N PRO A 65 7.61 -13.86 -9.65
CA PRO A 65 6.96 -14.27 -8.40
C PRO A 65 7.79 -13.87 -7.18
N ILE A 66 7.11 -13.54 -6.10
CA ILE A 66 7.68 -13.22 -4.80
C ILE A 66 6.75 -13.69 -3.68
N ASN A 67 7.28 -13.88 -2.48
CA ASN A 67 6.47 -14.07 -1.28
C ASN A 67 6.65 -12.86 -0.37
N ILE A 68 5.57 -12.18 -0.05
CA ILE A 68 5.59 -11.08 0.91
C ILE A 68 5.21 -11.56 2.31
N ASP A 69 5.66 -10.83 3.32
CA ASP A 69 5.27 -11.09 4.70
C ASP A 69 3.99 -10.34 5.06
N ALA A 70 3.15 -10.98 5.87
CA ALA A 70 2.01 -10.33 6.50
C ALA A 70 1.84 -10.80 7.94
N LEU A 71 1.27 -9.95 8.78
CA LEU A 71 0.82 -10.32 10.12
C LEU A 71 -0.69 -10.46 10.09
N ILE A 72 -1.22 -11.62 10.47
CA ILE A 72 -2.66 -11.83 10.68
C ILE A 72 -2.95 -12.08 12.15
N ALA A 73 -4.08 -11.54 12.65
CA ALA A 73 -4.53 -11.84 14.01
C ALA A 73 -6.06 -11.85 14.10
N TYR A 74 -6.59 -12.97 14.55
CA TYR A 74 -8.03 -13.17 14.72
C TYR A 74 -8.54 -12.57 16.05
N PRO A 75 -9.85 -12.33 16.18
CA PRO A 75 -10.48 -11.99 17.45
C PRO A 75 -10.14 -13.00 18.53
N LYS A 76 -10.15 -12.55 19.78
CA LYS A 76 -9.92 -13.44 20.94
C LYS A 76 -11.13 -14.32 21.28
N LYS A 77 -12.31 -14.01 20.75
CA LYS A 77 -13.58 -14.67 21.03
C LYS A 77 -14.31 -14.92 19.71
N GLY A 78 -15.12 -15.97 19.67
CA GLY A 78 -15.86 -16.41 18.49
C GLY A 78 -15.06 -17.40 17.65
N GLU A 79 -15.76 -18.12 16.78
CA GLU A 79 -15.20 -19.17 15.91
C GLU A 79 -15.06 -18.72 14.46
N GLY A 80 -15.68 -17.58 14.10
CA GLY A 80 -15.71 -17.07 12.73
C GLY A 80 -16.93 -17.60 11.94
N PRO A 81 -17.00 -17.36 10.62
CA PRO A 81 -16.06 -16.57 9.86
C PRO A 81 -16.11 -15.06 10.22
N PHE A 82 -14.92 -14.47 10.43
CA PHE A 82 -14.78 -13.10 10.89
C PHE A 82 -14.71 -12.10 9.73
N PRO A 83 -15.26 -10.89 9.88
CA PRO A 83 -14.89 -9.75 9.04
C PRO A 83 -13.42 -9.41 9.28
N LEU A 84 -12.73 -8.86 8.28
CA LEU A 84 -11.30 -8.55 8.37
C LEU A 84 -11.00 -7.15 7.80
N VAL A 85 -10.01 -6.47 8.36
CA VAL A 85 -9.44 -5.24 7.79
C VAL A 85 -7.95 -5.44 7.52
N VAL A 86 -7.55 -5.19 6.27
CA VAL A 86 -6.16 -5.16 5.81
C VAL A 86 -5.60 -3.76 6.01
N PHE A 87 -4.36 -3.66 6.53
CA PHE A 87 -3.63 -2.42 6.74
C PHE A 87 -2.41 -2.39 5.81
N SER A 88 -2.36 -1.39 4.93
CA SER A 88 -1.23 -1.12 4.04
C SER A 88 -0.42 0.07 4.56
N HIS A 89 0.91 -0.06 4.61
CA HIS A 89 1.81 0.98 5.10
C HIS A 89 2.09 2.05 4.04
N ALA A 90 2.56 3.23 4.49
CA ALA A 90 3.03 4.31 3.63
C ALA A 90 4.50 4.08 3.19
N SER A 91 5.09 5.09 2.53
CA SER A 91 6.48 5.05 2.04
C SER A 91 7.53 4.86 3.13
N GLY A 92 7.22 5.14 4.40
CA GLY A 92 8.08 4.81 5.55
C GLY A 92 8.13 3.32 5.89
N GLY A 93 7.46 2.46 5.15
CA GLY A 93 7.52 1.02 5.26
C GLY A 93 6.77 0.41 6.45
N PRO A 94 6.83 -0.92 6.62
CA PRO A 94 6.08 -1.65 7.65
C PRO A 94 6.54 -1.30 9.08
N GLY A 95 7.74 -0.73 9.25
CA GLY A 95 8.24 -0.22 10.53
C GLY A 95 7.33 0.85 11.15
N GLN A 96 6.59 1.59 10.33
CA GLN A 96 5.65 2.60 10.80
C GLN A 96 4.53 2.01 11.67
N PHE A 97 4.09 0.78 11.43
CA PHE A 97 3.04 0.14 12.21
C PHE A 97 3.42 -0.04 13.70
N SER A 98 4.71 -0.20 13.99
CA SER A 98 5.22 -0.35 15.36
C SER A 98 5.82 0.94 15.93
N SER A 99 5.85 2.02 15.17
CA SER A 99 6.36 3.32 15.59
C SER A 99 5.47 3.94 16.67
N LYS A 100 6.10 4.66 17.62
CA LYS A 100 5.38 5.46 18.59
C LYS A 100 4.68 6.67 17.97
N TRP A 101 5.19 7.14 16.83
CA TRP A 101 4.68 8.31 16.12
C TRP A 101 3.48 7.98 15.22
N PHE A 102 3.49 6.80 14.58
CA PHE A 102 2.44 6.35 13.65
C PHE A 102 1.54 5.26 14.28
N LYS A 103 1.25 5.36 15.56
CA LYS A 103 0.49 4.36 16.32
C LYS A 103 -0.99 4.24 15.91
N PHE A 104 -1.50 5.14 15.06
CA PHE A 104 -2.90 5.17 14.63
C PHE A 104 -3.39 3.82 14.09
N ASN A 105 -2.71 3.25 13.09
CA ASN A 105 -3.12 1.98 12.47
C ASN A 105 -3.13 0.84 13.50
N LYS A 106 -2.09 0.73 14.34
CA LYS A 106 -2.02 -0.26 15.40
C LYS A 106 -3.19 -0.13 16.39
N LEU A 107 -3.48 1.07 16.85
CA LEU A 107 -4.58 1.32 17.80
C LEU A 107 -5.94 1.05 17.17
N MET A 108 -6.15 1.44 15.91
CA MET A 108 -7.38 1.14 15.19
C MET A 108 -7.57 -0.37 15.03
N ALA A 109 -6.52 -1.10 14.61
CA ALA A 109 -6.56 -2.56 14.49
C ALA A 109 -6.86 -3.25 15.83
N MET A 110 -6.22 -2.82 16.93
CA MET A 110 -6.51 -3.35 18.27
C MET A 110 -7.98 -3.12 18.68
N GLN A 111 -8.54 -1.96 18.32
CA GLN A 111 -9.94 -1.65 18.62
C GLN A 111 -10.91 -2.44 17.75
N LEU A 112 -10.62 -2.62 16.45
CA LEU A 112 -11.40 -3.47 15.54
C LEU A 112 -11.38 -4.93 16.01
N ARG A 113 -10.21 -5.44 16.40
CA ARG A 113 -10.06 -6.79 16.94
C ARG A 113 -10.92 -7.04 18.19
N LYS A 114 -11.03 -6.03 19.09
CA LYS A 114 -11.94 -6.09 20.25
C LYS A 114 -13.41 -6.11 19.85
N LYS A 115 -13.74 -5.65 18.62
CA LYS A 115 -15.10 -5.64 18.06
C LYS A 115 -15.43 -6.88 17.22
N GLY A 116 -14.54 -7.88 17.19
CA GLY A 116 -14.78 -9.13 16.47
C GLY A 116 -14.21 -9.18 15.05
N PHE A 117 -13.35 -8.23 14.67
CA PHE A 117 -12.64 -8.27 13.38
C PHE A 117 -11.35 -9.07 13.47
N ALA A 118 -11.02 -9.86 12.49
CA ALA A 118 -9.65 -10.20 12.18
C ALA A 118 -8.94 -8.98 11.58
N ILE A 119 -7.61 -8.93 11.70
CA ILE A 119 -6.79 -7.85 11.13
C ILE A 119 -5.59 -8.44 10.40
N MET A 120 -5.16 -7.79 9.33
CA MET A 120 -3.95 -8.14 8.60
C MET A 120 -3.11 -6.90 8.34
N PHE A 121 -1.78 -6.99 8.53
CA PHE A 121 -0.83 -5.94 8.15
C PHE A 121 0.08 -6.51 7.06
N LEU A 122 0.18 -5.81 5.94
CA LEU A 122 1.04 -6.20 4.81
C LEU A 122 2.43 -5.57 4.95
N ASP A 123 3.44 -6.30 4.52
CA ASP A 123 4.79 -5.81 4.29
C ASP A 123 5.10 -5.84 2.79
N ASN A 124 4.89 -4.72 2.13
CA ASN A 124 5.11 -4.59 0.69
C ASN A 124 6.58 -4.38 0.32
N PHE A 125 7.49 -4.20 1.29
CA PHE A 125 8.85 -3.73 1.04
C PHE A 125 9.95 -4.74 1.37
N SER A 126 9.90 -5.39 2.53
CA SER A 126 11.05 -6.20 3.01
C SER A 126 11.46 -7.31 2.04
N ALA A 127 10.49 -7.98 1.41
CA ALA A 127 10.76 -9.01 0.41
C ALA A 127 11.40 -8.46 -0.89
N ARG A 128 11.30 -7.13 -1.11
CA ARG A 128 11.90 -6.41 -2.24
C ARG A 128 13.21 -5.70 -1.87
N GLY A 129 13.74 -5.97 -0.66
CA GLY A 129 15.00 -5.39 -0.18
C GLY A 129 14.90 -3.93 0.29
N ALA A 130 13.70 -3.36 0.38
CA ALA A 130 13.49 -1.99 0.84
C ALA A 130 12.97 -1.95 2.28
N ILE A 131 13.44 -0.97 3.06
CA ILE A 131 12.95 -0.67 4.41
C ILE A 131 11.91 0.44 4.35
N HIS A 132 12.18 1.46 3.55
CA HIS A 132 11.33 2.60 3.24
C HIS A 132 11.62 3.09 1.82
N THR A 133 10.76 3.94 1.28
CA THR A 133 10.92 4.50 -0.08
C THR A 133 10.67 6.01 -0.12
N TYR A 134 10.51 6.70 1.01
CA TYR A 134 10.14 8.11 0.99
C TYR A 134 11.24 9.02 0.39
N GLU A 135 12.51 8.64 0.49
CA GLU A 135 13.65 9.34 -0.09
C GLU A 135 13.89 8.98 -1.57
N ASP A 136 13.43 7.78 -1.97
CA ASP A 136 13.55 7.26 -3.33
C ASP A 136 12.38 6.29 -3.61
N GLN A 137 11.34 6.80 -4.26
CA GLN A 137 10.13 6.04 -4.58
C GLN A 137 10.36 4.99 -5.68
N SER A 138 11.47 5.05 -6.40
CA SER A 138 11.82 4.10 -7.48
C SER A 138 12.16 2.70 -6.97
N GLN A 139 12.61 2.58 -5.71
CA GLN A 139 13.07 1.31 -5.13
C GLN A 139 12.02 0.20 -5.18
N VAL A 140 10.74 0.55 -5.08
CA VAL A 140 9.64 -0.40 -5.18
C VAL A 140 8.55 0.20 -6.08
N PRO A 141 8.16 -0.46 -7.18
CA PRO A 141 7.07 0.00 -8.03
C PRO A 141 5.79 0.26 -7.22
N ASN A 142 5.09 1.36 -7.49
CA ASN A 142 3.85 1.67 -6.76
C ASN A 142 2.81 0.54 -6.91
N TYR A 143 2.72 -0.05 -8.11
CA TYR A 143 1.81 -1.14 -8.40
C TYR A 143 2.12 -2.45 -7.65
N ALA A 144 3.31 -2.60 -7.09
CA ALA A 144 3.63 -3.76 -6.25
C ALA A 144 2.69 -3.85 -5.03
N GLY A 145 2.38 -2.71 -4.39
CA GLY A 145 1.43 -2.68 -3.29
C GLY A 145 -0.02 -3.00 -3.70
N TYR A 146 -0.40 -2.69 -4.95
CA TYR A 146 -1.72 -3.05 -5.49
C TYR A 146 -1.82 -4.54 -5.73
N VAL A 147 -0.79 -5.12 -6.36
CA VAL A 147 -0.70 -6.58 -6.56
C VAL A 147 -0.75 -7.29 -5.22
N ASP A 148 0.06 -6.86 -4.24
CA ASP A 148 0.09 -7.47 -2.91
C ASP A 148 -1.27 -7.42 -2.21
N ALA A 149 -2.02 -6.31 -2.35
CA ALA A 149 -3.34 -6.18 -1.77
C ALA A 149 -4.34 -7.18 -2.39
N PHE A 150 -4.32 -7.36 -3.72
CA PHE A 150 -5.17 -8.35 -4.38
C PHE A 150 -4.74 -9.79 -4.03
N MET A 151 -3.44 -10.08 -3.99
CA MET A 151 -2.94 -11.40 -3.58
C MET A 151 -3.28 -11.71 -2.12
N ALA A 152 -3.28 -10.70 -1.24
CA ALA A 152 -3.75 -10.86 0.14
C ALA A 152 -5.23 -11.25 0.20
N LEU A 153 -6.08 -10.64 -0.63
CA LEU A 153 -7.49 -10.99 -0.70
C LEU A 153 -7.70 -12.43 -1.20
N GLU A 154 -6.94 -12.83 -2.23
CA GLU A 154 -6.96 -14.22 -2.72
C GLU A 154 -6.46 -15.21 -1.66
N TYR A 155 -5.41 -14.86 -0.91
CA TYR A 155 -4.93 -15.67 0.22
C TYR A 155 -6.02 -15.83 1.29
N LEU A 156 -6.68 -14.74 1.67
CA LEU A 156 -7.76 -14.73 2.65
C LEU A 156 -9.00 -15.51 2.21
N SER A 157 -9.25 -15.62 0.90
CA SER A 157 -10.39 -16.40 0.37
C SER A 157 -10.29 -17.90 0.65
N LYS A 158 -9.09 -18.38 0.97
CA LYS A 158 -8.80 -19.79 1.30
C LYS A 158 -8.85 -20.07 2.81
N ASP A 159 -9.03 -19.03 3.62
CA ASP A 159 -9.10 -19.17 5.08
C ASP A 159 -10.56 -19.30 5.56
N PRO A 160 -10.99 -20.48 6.07
CA PRO A 160 -12.36 -20.70 6.49
C PRO A 160 -12.79 -19.85 7.69
N LYS A 161 -11.83 -19.24 8.41
CA LYS A 161 -12.12 -18.34 9.53
C LYS A 161 -12.46 -16.91 9.06
N ILE A 162 -12.32 -16.60 7.78
CA ILE A 162 -12.57 -15.27 7.24
C ILE A 162 -13.85 -15.22 6.40
N ASN A 163 -14.73 -14.28 6.72
CA ASN A 163 -15.84 -13.95 5.84
C ASN A 163 -15.33 -13.10 4.68
N ILE A 164 -15.03 -13.74 3.56
CA ILE A 164 -14.42 -13.08 2.40
C ILE A 164 -15.30 -11.96 1.79
N LYS A 165 -16.61 -11.98 2.03
CA LYS A 165 -17.53 -10.91 1.61
C LYS A 165 -17.53 -9.71 2.57
N LYS A 166 -16.78 -9.79 3.66
CA LYS A 166 -16.66 -8.76 4.71
C LYS A 166 -15.20 -8.40 4.96
N VAL A 167 -14.39 -8.28 3.90
CA VAL A 167 -13.01 -7.83 3.98
C VAL A 167 -12.90 -6.37 3.54
N GLY A 168 -12.26 -5.55 4.37
CA GLY A 168 -11.95 -4.16 4.06
C GLY A 168 -10.44 -3.91 4.01
N ILE A 169 -10.05 -2.75 3.47
CA ILE A 169 -8.67 -2.30 3.41
C ILE A 169 -8.52 -0.83 3.79
N THR A 170 -7.42 -0.48 4.42
CA THR A 170 -7.07 0.91 4.70
C THR A 170 -5.56 1.11 4.65
N GLY A 171 -5.17 2.32 4.31
CA GLY A 171 -3.79 2.74 4.33
C GLY A 171 -3.67 4.26 4.31
N TRP A 172 -2.43 4.74 4.42
CA TRP A 172 -2.10 6.15 4.41
C TRP A 172 -1.00 6.41 3.38
N SER A 173 -1.05 7.56 2.67
CA SER A 173 -0.07 7.92 1.64
C SER A 173 0.04 6.80 0.59
N ARG A 174 1.20 6.21 0.34
CA ARG A 174 1.36 5.05 -0.54
C ARG A 174 0.41 3.90 -0.19
N GLY A 175 0.20 3.60 1.10
CA GLY A 175 -0.81 2.63 1.53
C GLY A 175 -2.25 3.08 1.24
N GLY A 176 -2.50 4.39 1.24
CA GLY A 176 -3.75 4.99 0.77
C GLY A 176 -3.96 4.77 -0.72
N MET A 177 -2.90 4.92 -1.54
CA MET A 177 -2.94 4.59 -2.96
C MET A 177 -3.30 3.11 -3.17
N ASN A 178 -2.66 2.19 -2.44
CA ASN A 178 -2.98 0.78 -2.49
C ASN A 178 -4.47 0.53 -2.16
N SER A 179 -4.99 1.24 -1.15
CA SER A 179 -6.40 1.11 -0.74
C SER A 179 -7.38 1.70 -1.75
N LEU A 180 -7.00 2.74 -2.50
CA LEU A 180 -7.85 3.30 -3.55
C LEU A 180 -7.82 2.42 -4.81
N TYR A 181 -6.64 1.96 -5.19
CA TYR A 181 -6.43 1.30 -6.47
C TYR A 181 -7.03 -0.11 -6.55
N ILE A 182 -7.29 -0.74 -5.40
CA ILE A 182 -8.02 -2.02 -5.36
C ILE A 182 -9.47 -1.90 -5.85
N THR A 183 -9.96 -0.69 -6.07
CA THR A 183 -11.29 -0.46 -6.66
C THR A 183 -11.28 -0.59 -8.19
N GLU A 184 -10.13 -0.71 -8.85
CA GLU A 184 -10.02 -0.82 -10.31
C GLU A 184 -10.27 -2.25 -10.79
N LYS A 185 -11.38 -2.44 -11.48
CA LYS A 185 -11.89 -3.73 -11.94
C LYS A 185 -10.96 -4.41 -12.94
N ARG A 186 -10.33 -3.65 -13.86
CA ARG A 186 -9.42 -4.22 -14.87
C ARG A 186 -8.25 -4.96 -14.23
N LEU A 187 -7.65 -4.39 -13.19
CA LEU A 187 -6.55 -5.03 -12.48
C LEU A 187 -7.02 -6.24 -11.68
N ARG A 188 -8.15 -6.12 -10.97
CA ARG A 188 -8.73 -7.22 -10.24
C ARG A 188 -8.97 -8.43 -11.14
N ASP A 189 -9.59 -8.21 -12.30
CA ASP A 189 -9.99 -9.28 -13.23
C ASP A 189 -8.80 -10.05 -13.82
N VAL A 190 -7.61 -9.45 -13.84
CA VAL A 190 -6.36 -10.11 -14.27
C VAL A 190 -5.64 -10.79 -13.12
N LEU A 191 -5.66 -10.19 -11.93
CA LEU A 191 -4.86 -10.62 -10.79
C LEU A 191 -5.49 -11.75 -10.00
N ILE A 192 -6.82 -11.70 -9.79
CA ILE A 192 -7.56 -12.64 -8.93
C ILE A 192 -8.93 -13.00 -9.53
N SER A 193 -9.68 -13.89 -8.88
CA SER A 193 -11.06 -14.21 -9.27
C SER A 193 -11.95 -12.96 -9.27
N LYS A 194 -12.81 -12.86 -10.29
CA LYS A 194 -13.77 -11.76 -10.45
C LYS A 194 -14.81 -11.65 -9.33
N ASP A 195 -15.02 -12.72 -8.57
CA ASP A 195 -15.95 -12.76 -7.44
C ASP A 195 -15.33 -12.23 -6.15
N LEU A 196 -14.03 -11.96 -6.15
CA LEU A 196 -13.30 -11.42 -5.00
C LEU A 196 -13.18 -9.89 -5.11
N TYR A 197 -13.51 -9.20 -4.04
CA TYR A 197 -13.38 -7.76 -3.90
C TYR A 197 -13.30 -7.36 -2.43
N TYR A 198 -12.71 -6.22 -2.16
CA TYR A 198 -12.80 -5.59 -0.85
C TYR A 198 -14.16 -4.92 -0.70
N ALA A 199 -14.95 -5.33 0.30
CA ALA A 199 -16.27 -4.77 0.53
C ALA A 199 -16.22 -3.30 1.02
N ALA A 200 -15.13 -2.90 1.69
CA ALA A 200 -14.93 -1.54 2.17
C ALA A 200 -13.47 -1.09 1.97
N SER A 201 -13.28 0.12 1.48
CA SER A 201 -11.97 0.76 1.31
C SER A 201 -11.91 2.13 1.96
N GLN A 202 -10.81 2.39 2.70
CA GLN A 202 -10.59 3.66 3.39
C GLN A 202 -9.21 4.23 3.08
N PRO A 203 -9.01 4.84 1.89
CA PRO A 203 -7.80 5.54 1.50
C PRO A 203 -7.64 6.84 2.29
N ARG A 204 -6.41 7.13 2.76
CA ARG A 204 -6.09 8.37 3.49
C ARG A 204 -4.85 9.05 2.92
N ASN A 205 -4.88 10.38 2.78
CA ASN A 205 -3.80 11.19 2.20
C ASN A 205 -3.22 10.54 0.93
N VAL A 206 -4.11 10.26 -0.01
CA VAL A 206 -3.77 9.56 -1.26
C VAL A 206 -3.11 10.53 -2.22
N SER A 207 -2.05 10.12 -2.89
CA SER A 207 -1.62 10.79 -4.10
C SER A 207 -2.48 10.32 -5.27
N CYS A 208 -3.36 11.17 -5.75
CA CYS A 208 -4.14 10.90 -6.97
C CYS A 208 -3.46 11.51 -8.20
N TRP A 209 -2.13 11.44 -8.24
CA TRP A 209 -1.37 11.85 -9.39
C TRP A 209 -1.76 11.00 -10.61
N GLY A 210 -2.21 11.68 -11.67
CA GLY A 210 -2.87 11.03 -12.82
C GLY A 210 -2.04 9.97 -13.51
N GLY A 211 -0.70 10.13 -13.57
CA GLY A 211 0.19 9.13 -14.18
C GLY A 211 0.12 7.73 -13.55
N LEU A 212 -0.50 7.58 -12.38
CA LEU A 212 -0.70 6.29 -11.72
C LEU A 212 -2.12 5.75 -11.85
N PHE A 213 -3.07 6.50 -12.44
CA PHE A 213 -4.49 6.15 -12.50
C PHE A 213 -5.01 6.20 -13.93
N PHE A 214 -5.97 5.33 -14.25
CA PHE A 214 -6.58 5.29 -15.57
C PHE A 214 -7.46 6.53 -15.83
N GLU A 215 -7.44 7.01 -17.08
CA GLU A 215 -8.26 8.12 -17.52
C GLU A 215 -9.76 7.79 -17.38
N ASN A 216 -10.14 6.58 -17.76
CA ASN A 216 -11.50 6.06 -17.64
C ASN A 216 -11.54 4.93 -16.59
N PRO A 217 -11.64 5.25 -15.28
CA PRO A 217 -11.63 4.23 -14.24
C PRO A 217 -12.82 3.28 -14.37
N GLN A 218 -12.58 2.01 -14.11
CA GLN A 218 -13.63 0.97 -14.08
C GLN A 218 -13.80 0.48 -12.63
N PRO A 219 -14.64 1.15 -11.81
CA PRO A 219 -14.74 0.83 -10.40
C PRO A 219 -15.44 -0.50 -10.15
N ILE A 220 -15.00 -1.21 -9.13
CA ILE A 220 -15.73 -2.32 -8.51
C ILE A 220 -16.85 -1.70 -7.69
N LYS A 221 -18.09 -1.84 -8.17
CA LYS A 221 -19.27 -1.15 -7.62
C LYS A 221 -19.66 -1.65 -6.22
N GLU A 222 -19.29 -2.86 -5.89
CA GLU A 222 -19.52 -3.51 -4.61
C GLU A 222 -18.60 -2.98 -3.48
N THR A 223 -17.59 -2.21 -3.82
CA THR A 223 -16.64 -1.64 -2.86
C THR A 223 -17.14 -0.29 -2.34
N LYS A 224 -17.54 -0.22 -1.08
CA LYS A 224 -17.82 1.04 -0.39
C LYS A 224 -16.52 1.77 -0.10
N THR A 225 -16.34 2.99 -0.61
CA THR A 225 -15.08 3.74 -0.45
C THR A 225 -15.31 5.06 0.30
N TRP A 226 -14.47 5.31 1.32
CA TRP A 226 -14.38 6.61 1.98
C TRP A 226 -12.95 7.13 1.93
N MET A 227 -12.66 8.02 0.99
CA MET A 227 -11.36 8.66 0.80
C MET A 227 -11.26 9.94 1.64
N VAL A 228 -10.18 10.08 2.41
CA VAL A 228 -9.97 11.23 3.30
C VAL A 228 -8.60 11.85 3.06
N ASN A 229 -8.58 13.11 2.65
CA ASN A 229 -7.35 13.88 2.42
C ASN A 229 -7.30 15.13 3.33
N GLY A 230 -6.10 15.64 3.55
CA GLY A 230 -5.88 16.91 4.23
C GLY A 230 -5.98 18.10 3.26
N GLU A 231 -6.52 19.22 3.72
CA GLU A 231 -6.65 20.46 2.91
C GLU A 231 -5.29 21.10 2.63
N ILE A 232 -4.38 21.05 3.63
CA ILE A 232 -3.04 21.66 3.56
C ILE A 232 -1.95 20.60 3.37
N ASP A 233 -2.30 19.45 2.79
CA ASP A 233 -1.34 18.38 2.45
C ASP A 233 -0.47 18.83 1.27
N ASP A 234 0.82 19.04 1.52
CA ASP A 234 1.82 19.48 0.54
C ASP A 234 2.56 18.34 -0.14
N VAL A 235 2.30 17.09 0.27
CA VAL A 235 2.85 15.87 -0.34
C VAL A 235 1.88 15.27 -1.36
N THR A 236 0.64 15.09 -0.93
CA THR A 236 -0.42 14.44 -1.69
C THR A 236 -1.62 15.38 -1.77
N LEU A 237 -1.56 16.30 -2.72
CA LEU A 237 -2.56 17.35 -2.88
C LEU A 237 -4.00 16.80 -2.93
N ALA A 238 -4.91 17.45 -2.21
CA ALA A 238 -6.32 17.02 -2.16
C ALA A 238 -7.05 17.23 -3.50
N ALA A 239 -6.71 18.27 -4.26
CA ALA A 239 -7.42 18.65 -5.48
C ALA A 239 -7.45 17.54 -6.56
N PRO A 240 -6.33 16.86 -6.91
CA PRO A 240 -6.35 15.73 -7.84
C PRO A 240 -7.26 14.58 -7.35
N CYS A 241 -7.32 14.33 -6.04
CA CYS A 241 -8.17 13.29 -5.47
C CYS A 241 -9.65 13.65 -5.50
N ILE A 242 -10.00 14.90 -5.33
CA ILE A 242 -11.38 15.37 -5.51
C ILE A 242 -11.82 15.13 -6.97
N GLU A 243 -10.96 15.46 -7.93
CA GLU A 243 -11.25 15.28 -9.35
C GLU A 243 -11.35 13.79 -9.73
N TYR A 244 -10.40 12.98 -9.29
CA TYR A 244 -10.45 11.54 -9.54
C TYR A 244 -11.65 10.87 -8.86
N GLY A 245 -12.02 11.32 -7.66
CA GLY A 245 -13.23 10.85 -6.98
C GLY A 245 -14.51 11.15 -7.75
N LYS A 246 -14.60 12.31 -8.42
CA LYS A 246 -15.73 12.63 -9.34
C LYS A 246 -15.76 11.67 -10.52
N LYS A 247 -14.62 11.37 -11.15
CA LYS A 247 -14.52 10.38 -12.25
C LYS A 247 -14.98 8.99 -11.80
N LEU A 248 -14.51 8.52 -10.65
CA LEU A 248 -14.92 7.24 -10.07
C LEU A 248 -16.44 7.20 -9.83
N LYS A 249 -17.00 8.25 -9.24
CA LYS A 249 -18.44 8.35 -8.96
C LYS A 249 -19.28 8.39 -10.25
N ALA A 250 -18.83 9.13 -11.26
CA ALA A 250 -19.49 9.18 -12.57
C ALA A 250 -19.53 7.80 -13.25
N ASN A 251 -18.52 6.95 -13.00
CA ASN A 251 -18.44 5.58 -13.51
C ASN A 251 -19.12 4.55 -12.59
N GLY A 252 -19.85 5.01 -11.56
CA GLY A 252 -20.71 4.18 -10.70
C GLY A 252 -20.03 3.62 -9.45
N ALA A 253 -18.90 4.17 -9.01
CA ALA A 253 -18.30 3.84 -7.71
C ALA A 253 -19.19 4.34 -6.55
N ASP A 254 -19.31 3.54 -5.50
CA ASP A 254 -19.84 3.98 -4.21
C ASP A 254 -18.70 4.63 -3.40
N ILE A 255 -18.45 5.91 -3.69
CA ILE A 255 -17.34 6.67 -3.11
C ILE A 255 -17.78 7.98 -2.48
N GLU A 256 -17.30 8.23 -1.26
CA GLU A 256 -17.30 9.52 -0.60
C GLU A 256 -15.87 10.07 -0.53
N VAL A 257 -15.67 11.33 -0.91
CA VAL A 257 -14.38 12.03 -0.80
C VAL A 257 -14.54 13.15 0.22
N THR A 258 -13.72 13.12 1.26
CA THR A 258 -13.71 14.12 2.34
C THR A 258 -12.36 14.82 2.37
N THR A 259 -12.37 16.16 2.28
CA THR A 259 -11.20 17.00 2.56
C THR A 259 -11.33 17.59 3.96
N LYS A 260 -10.34 17.38 4.82
CA LYS A 260 -10.32 17.86 6.20
C LYS A 260 -9.58 19.18 6.29
N LYS A 261 -10.31 20.25 6.69
CA LYS A 261 -9.78 21.60 6.84
C LYS A 261 -8.63 21.65 7.84
N GLY A 262 -7.51 22.26 7.43
CA GLY A 262 -6.32 22.44 8.25
C GLY A 262 -5.52 21.17 8.54
N TRP A 263 -5.81 20.05 7.86
CA TRP A 263 -5.06 18.82 8.01
C TRP A 263 -4.02 18.67 6.88
N GLY A 264 -2.77 18.39 7.28
CA GLY A 264 -1.65 18.16 6.37
C GLY A 264 -1.36 16.67 6.14
N HIS A 265 -0.21 16.38 5.54
CA HIS A 265 0.25 15.02 5.35
C HIS A 265 0.54 14.37 6.72
N GLY A 266 0.01 13.17 6.94
CA GLY A 266 0.21 12.50 8.22
C GLY A 266 -0.67 13.02 9.36
N PHE A 267 -1.84 13.59 9.09
CA PHE A 267 -2.77 14.07 10.12
C PHE A 267 -3.14 13.02 11.19
N THR A 268 -2.82 11.74 10.96
CA THR A 268 -2.97 10.66 11.93
C THR A 268 -1.70 10.37 12.72
N ALA A 269 -0.60 11.09 12.47
CA ALA A 269 0.63 10.99 13.23
C ALA A 269 0.49 11.67 14.61
N ASP A 270 1.23 11.19 15.60
CA ASP A 270 1.16 11.64 16.98
C ASP A 270 2.32 12.59 17.31
N TYR A 271 2.57 13.55 16.44
CA TYR A 271 3.53 14.64 16.63
C TYR A 271 3.11 15.86 15.83
N GLU A 272 3.59 17.04 16.22
CA GLU A 272 3.33 18.29 15.51
C GLU A 272 3.98 18.25 14.11
N PRO A 273 3.45 18.96 13.11
CA PRO A 273 4.04 19.02 11.79
C PRO A 273 5.50 19.46 11.81
N GLU A 274 6.36 18.68 11.16
CA GLU A 274 7.80 18.93 11.01
C GLU A 274 8.17 18.84 9.52
N PHE A 275 9.20 19.61 9.12
CA PHE A 275 9.68 19.57 7.74
C PHE A 275 10.64 18.39 7.54
N GLU A 276 10.32 17.52 6.59
CA GLU A 276 11.11 16.36 6.16
C GLU A 276 11.85 16.71 4.86
N ALA A 277 13.14 17.00 4.97
CA ALA A 277 13.93 17.55 3.86
C ALA A 277 14.18 16.53 2.71
N ASP A 278 14.23 15.24 3.02
CA ASP A 278 14.67 14.22 2.07
C ASP A 278 13.51 13.49 1.34
N ALA A 279 12.27 13.71 1.76
CA ALA A 279 11.12 13.03 1.20
C ALA A 279 10.77 13.56 -0.20
N GLN A 280 10.67 12.66 -1.19
CA GLN A 280 10.30 13.00 -2.56
C GLN A 280 8.85 13.46 -2.67
N VAL A 281 8.63 14.51 -3.47
CA VAL A 281 7.34 15.11 -3.78
C VAL A 281 7.20 15.25 -5.30
N PHE A 282 6.02 14.92 -5.84
CA PHE A 282 5.74 14.85 -7.29
C PHE A 282 4.75 15.90 -7.76
N ASN A 283 4.45 16.89 -6.94
CA ASN A 283 3.41 17.89 -7.24
C ASN A 283 3.70 18.74 -8.47
N ASP A 284 4.98 18.94 -8.80
CA ASP A 284 5.42 19.70 -9.97
C ASP A 284 5.57 18.84 -11.23
N CYS A 285 5.44 17.50 -11.10
CA CYS A 285 5.54 16.61 -12.24
C CYS A 285 4.22 16.56 -13.03
N PRO A 286 4.28 16.44 -14.36
CA PRO A 286 3.08 16.25 -15.17
C PRO A 286 2.31 15.01 -14.73
N GLY A 287 1.02 15.16 -14.42
CA GLY A 287 0.18 14.10 -13.83
C GLY A 287 -1.02 13.75 -14.70
N PHE A 288 -0.85 13.60 -16.02
CA PHE A 288 -1.92 13.16 -16.91
C PHE A 288 -2.27 11.70 -16.67
N PHE A 289 -3.55 11.38 -16.73
CA PHE A 289 -4.03 10.01 -16.52
C PHE A 289 -3.46 9.02 -17.55
N MET A 290 -3.24 7.78 -17.11
CA MET A 290 -2.89 6.67 -18.00
C MET A 290 -4.02 6.36 -18.98
N ARG A 291 -3.64 5.88 -20.15
CA ARG A 291 -4.58 5.33 -21.13
C ARG A 291 -5.21 4.03 -20.62
N ASP A 292 -6.31 3.63 -21.26
CA ASP A 292 -7.06 2.45 -20.83
C ASP A 292 -6.32 1.12 -21.03
N ASP A 293 -5.30 1.10 -21.88
CA ASP A 293 -4.39 -0.04 -22.08
C ASP A 293 -3.25 -0.11 -21.04
N GLY A 294 -3.23 0.83 -20.10
CA GLY A 294 -2.20 0.91 -19.05
C GLY A 294 -0.91 1.60 -19.47
N THR A 295 -0.82 2.07 -20.72
CA THR A 295 0.33 2.88 -21.15
C THR A 295 0.25 4.27 -20.53
N PRO A 296 1.38 4.86 -20.12
CA PRO A 296 1.38 6.22 -19.60
C PRO A 296 1.00 7.22 -20.68
N ASN A 297 0.40 8.34 -20.29
CA ASN A 297 0.34 9.48 -21.17
C ASN A 297 1.79 9.95 -21.43
N PRO A 298 2.20 10.19 -22.70
CA PRO A 298 3.56 10.63 -23.02
C PRO A 298 4.00 11.87 -22.25
N GLU A 299 3.08 12.80 -21.96
CA GLU A 299 3.34 14.02 -21.19
C GLU A 299 3.57 13.77 -19.70
N SER A 300 3.22 12.59 -19.18
CA SER A 300 3.49 12.14 -17.80
C SER A 300 4.68 11.18 -17.71
N ASN A 301 5.38 10.92 -18.80
CA ASN A 301 6.51 10.01 -18.83
C ASN A 301 7.81 10.75 -18.53
N TYR A 302 8.18 10.81 -17.26
CA TYR A 302 9.44 11.37 -16.77
C TYR A 302 10.33 10.29 -16.17
N SER A 303 11.63 10.56 -16.05
CA SER A 303 12.58 9.68 -15.36
C SER A 303 12.66 10.00 -13.87
N TRP A 304 13.22 9.09 -13.07
CA TRP A 304 13.32 9.26 -11.62
C TRP A 304 14.31 10.35 -11.17
N ASP A 305 15.12 10.86 -12.08
CA ASP A 305 16.07 11.96 -11.89
C ASP A 305 15.56 13.30 -12.49
N ASP A 306 14.30 13.32 -12.96
CA ASP A 306 13.70 14.52 -13.51
C ASP A 306 13.61 15.64 -12.45
N PRO A 307 13.97 16.88 -12.81
CA PRO A 307 13.92 18.02 -11.90
C PRO A 307 12.51 18.38 -11.40
N CYS A 308 11.45 17.83 -11.96
CA CYS A 308 10.10 17.97 -11.41
C CYS A 308 9.93 17.23 -10.08
N ILE A 309 10.73 16.21 -9.80
CA ILE A 309 10.74 15.50 -8.53
C ILE A 309 11.48 16.34 -7.50
N LYS A 310 10.74 16.98 -6.63
CA LYS A 310 11.29 17.80 -5.55
C LYS A 310 11.56 16.98 -4.30
N LYS A 311 12.30 17.54 -3.36
CA LYS A 311 12.47 17.05 -2.01
C LYS A 311 11.97 18.06 -1.00
N GLY A 312 11.48 17.57 0.13
CA GLY A 312 10.99 18.36 1.22
C GLY A 312 9.48 18.48 1.26
N ASN A 313 8.93 18.16 2.42
CA ASN A 313 7.50 18.27 2.70
C ASN A 313 7.25 18.45 4.19
N THR A 314 6.02 18.77 4.56
CA THR A 314 5.58 18.88 5.95
C THR A 314 4.83 17.63 6.36
N LEU A 315 5.40 16.88 7.30
CA LEU A 315 4.84 15.64 7.82
C LEU A 315 4.46 15.79 9.29
N GLY A 316 3.28 15.35 9.65
CA GLY A 316 2.83 15.36 11.05
C GLY A 316 1.34 15.59 11.19
N GLY A 317 0.89 15.51 12.43
CA GLY A 317 -0.49 15.70 12.81
C GLY A 317 -0.61 16.60 14.03
N LYS A 318 -1.35 16.15 15.04
CA LYS A 318 -1.46 16.84 16.32
C LYS A 318 -1.03 15.91 17.44
N LYS A 319 0.00 16.28 18.19
CA LYS A 319 0.48 15.51 19.33
C LYS A 319 -0.66 15.20 20.33
N GLY A 320 -0.75 13.96 20.75
CA GLY A 320 -1.79 13.49 21.67
C GLY A 320 -3.14 13.20 21.01
N SER A 321 -3.34 13.49 19.71
CA SER A 321 -4.58 13.23 19.03
C SER A 321 -4.50 11.94 18.21
N VAL A 322 -5.25 10.90 18.64
CA VAL A 322 -5.42 9.69 17.87
C VAL A 322 -6.90 9.56 17.50
N PHE A 323 -7.25 10.08 16.33
CA PHE A 323 -8.64 10.13 15.83
C PHE A 323 -9.08 8.83 15.15
N SER A 324 -8.96 7.68 15.85
CA SER A 324 -9.36 6.40 15.23
C SER A 324 -10.89 6.18 15.19
N LYS A 325 -11.66 6.96 15.97
CA LYS A 325 -13.11 6.71 16.13
C LYS A 325 -13.91 6.76 14.83
N PRO A 326 -13.87 7.82 13.98
CA PRO A 326 -14.64 7.85 12.74
C PRO A 326 -14.15 6.79 11.74
N PHE A 327 -12.84 6.58 11.66
CA PHE A 327 -12.24 5.62 10.73
C PHE A 327 -12.62 4.17 11.08
N LYS A 328 -12.58 3.82 12.36
CA LYS A 328 -13.06 2.53 12.85
C LYS A 328 -14.57 2.36 12.63
N LYS A 329 -15.37 3.41 12.85
CA LYS A 329 -16.82 3.41 12.67
C LYS A 329 -17.18 3.00 11.24
N PHE A 330 -16.47 3.55 10.24
CA PHE A 330 -16.68 3.20 8.84
C PHE A 330 -16.65 1.69 8.59
N PHE A 331 -15.62 0.97 9.10
CA PHE A 331 -15.54 -0.48 8.93
C PHE A 331 -16.62 -1.23 9.72
N ILE A 332 -16.96 -0.78 10.92
CA ILE A 332 -18.01 -1.39 11.74
C ILE A 332 -19.36 -1.32 11.02
N GLU A 333 -19.70 -0.18 10.43
CA GLU A 333 -20.98 0.05 9.76
C GLU A 333 -21.10 -0.68 8.41
N ASN A 334 -19.98 -0.96 7.74
CA ASN A 334 -20.00 -1.56 6.41
C ASN A 334 -19.59 -3.05 6.39
N LEU A 335 -19.04 -3.61 7.48
CA LEU A 335 -18.56 -4.98 7.52
C LEU A 335 -19.15 -5.83 8.64
N LEU A 336 -19.76 -5.28 9.68
CA LEU A 336 -20.55 -6.05 10.66
C LEU A 336 -22.00 -6.17 10.25
#